data_f67c79d523d92834fbae363b32bed02b
#
_entry.id   f67c79d523d92834fbae363b32bed02b
#
_cell.length_a   1.000
_cell.length_b   1.000
_cell.length_c   1.000
_cell.angle_alpha   90.00
_cell.angle_beta   90.00
_cell.angle_gamma   90.00
#
_symmetry.space_group_name_H-M   'P 1'
#
loop_
_entity.id
_entity.type
_entity.pdbx_description
1 polymer ?
#
loop_
_entity_poly.entity_id
_entity_poly.type
_entity_poly.pdbx_seq_one_letter_code
_entity_poly.pdbx_strand_id
1 'polypeptide(L)'
;MSDFDQMGIVVDWVDACRKGDLATLLDLYTDDAELECTCNGKHSYRGRSELEAFWRPLLSTFSSVCLGLEEIKPVPQGVDLEYSVAGALRIRVSFRFSPEGKIYSMICEPAQQSSHNCAAC
;
A
#
# COMPACT_ATOMS: atom_id res chain seq x y z
N MET A 1 20.69 3.91 -13.58
CA MET A 1 19.85 4.90 -13.04
C MET A 1 18.42 4.72 -13.49
N SER A 2 17.56 4.87 -12.58
CA SER A 2 16.17 4.64 -12.89
C SER A 2 15.52 5.85 -13.50
N ASP A 3 14.72 5.64 -14.52
CA ASP A 3 14.01 6.72 -15.17
C ASP A 3 12.55 6.75 -14.81
N PHE A 4 12.10 5.85 -13.96
CA PHE A 4 10.69 5.86 -13.62
C PHE A 4 10.43 6.80 -12.46
N ASP A 5 9.22 7.25 -12.37
CA ASP A 5 8.79 8.18 -11.34
C ASP A 5 8.16 7.40 -10.19
N GLN A 6 8.90 7.20 -9.13
CA GLN A 6 8.42 6.43 -8.00
C GLN A 6 7.19 7.05 -7.37
N MET A 7 7.14 8.37 -7.29
CA MET A 7 5.96 9.03 -6.75
C MET A 7 4.75 8.80 -7.63
N GLY A 8 4.96 8.80 -8.94
CA GLY A 8 3.87 8.52 -9.88
C GLY A 8 3.32 7.11 -9.73
N ILE A 9 4.20 6.15 -9.44
CA ILE A 9 3.74 4.78 -9.23
C ILE A 9 2.85 4.71 -8.00
N VAL A 10 3.21 5.42 -6.94
CA VAL A 10 2.40 5.45 -5.73
C VAL A 10 1.06 6.13 -5.98
N VAL A 11 1.05 7.19 -6.78
CA VAL A 11 -0.20 7.84 -7.17
C VAL A 11 -1.09 6.87 -7.94
N ASP A 12 -0.50 6.09 -8.85
CA ASP A 12 -1.26 5.07 -9.58
C ASP A 12 -1.80 4.01 -8.64
N TRP A 13 -1.03 3.67 -7.61
CA TRP A 13 -1.46 2.71 -6.61
C TRP A 13 -2.69 3.23 -5.86
N VAL A 14 -2.65 4.48 -5.43
CA VAL A 14 -3.78 5.10 -4.73
C VAL A 14 -5.01 5.13 -5.63
N ASP A 15 -4.80 5.47 -6.88
CA ASP A 15 -5.88 5.56 -7.85
C ASP A 15 -6.53 4.20 -8.09
N ALA A 16 -5.72 3.16 -8.22
CA ALA A 16 -6.24 1.81 -8.40
C ALA A 16 -7.03 1.36 -7.17
N CYS A 17 -6.56 1.71 -5.98
CA CYS A 17 -7.28 1.39 -4.76
C CYS A 17 -8.63 2.08 -4.72
N ARG A 18 -8.67 3.35 -5.09
CA ARG A 18 -9.93 4.12 -5.08
C ARG A 18 -10.92 3.60 -6.09
N LYS A 19 -10.44 3.10 -7.20
CA LYS A 19 -11.31 2.57 -8.24
C LYS A 19 -11.68 1.12 -8.03
N GLY A 20 -11.00 0.45 -7.09
CA GLY A 20 -11.21 -0.97 -6.89
C GLY A 20 -10.71 -1.80 -8.06
N ASP A 21 -9.68 -1.33 -8.74
CA ASP A 21 -9.15 -1.96 -9.94
C ASP A 21 -8.04 -2.94 -9.58
N LEU A 22 -8.42 -4.15 -9.27
CA LEU A 22 -7.49 -5.17 -8.80
C LEU A 22 -6.42 -5.50 -9.83
N ALA A 23 -6.80 -5.61 -11.09
CA ALA A 23 -5.84 -5.99 -12.12
C ALA A 23 -4.73 -4.94 -12.26
N THR A 24 -5.11 -3.67 -12.32
CA THR A 24 -4.13 -2.60 -12.41
C THR A 24 -3.26 -2.55 -11.16
N LEU A 25 -3.87 -2.74 -10.00
CA LEU A 25 -3.13 -2.72 -8.77
C LEU A 25 -2.07 -3.81 -8.73
N LEU A 26 -2.42 -5.02 -9.10
CA LEU A 26 -1.48 -6.14 -9.10
C LEU A 26 -0.37 -5.94 -10.11
N ASP A 27 -0.66 -5.27 -11.21
CA ASP A 27 0.35 -5.03 -12.24
C ASP A 27 1.41 -4.04 -11.80
N LEU A 28 1.18 -3.31 -10.70
CA LEU A 28 2.19 -2.40 -10.18
C LEU A 28 3.26 -3.13 -9.37
N TYR A 29 3.05 -4.40 -9.07
CA TYR A 29 3.98 -5.19 -8.26
C TYR A 29 4.81 -6.13 -9.14
N THR A 30 5.98 -6.51 -8.62
CA THR A 30 6.73 -7.58 -9.28
C THR A 30 6.03 -8.90 -9.03
N ASP A 31 6.38 -9.91 -9.82
CA ASP A 31 5.74 -11.23 -9.70
C ASP A 31 5.97 -11.89 -8.36
N ASP A 32 7.08 -11.58 -7.71
CA ASP A 32 7.43 -12.16 -6.42
C ASP A 32 7.43 -11.13 -5.30
N ALA A 33 6.67 -10.07 -5.46
CA ALA A 33 6.64 -9.01 -4.47
C ALA A 33 6.21 -9.52 -3.10
N GLU A 34 6.71 -8.87 -2.07
CA GLU A 34 6.36 -9.19 -0.69
C GLU A 34 5.55 -8.05 -0.10
N LEU A 35 4.55 -8.41 0.66
CA LEU A 35 3.73 -7.46 1.37
C LEU A 35 3.64 -7.89 2.82
N GLU A 36 3.94 -6.98 3.72
CA GLU A 36 3.85 -7.25 5.15
C GLU A 36 2.89 -6.25 5.78
N CYS A 37 1.95 -6.74 6.55
CA CYS A 37 0.97 -5.90 7.20
C CYS A 37 0.98 -6.17 8.70
N THR A 38 1.13 -5.12 9.50
CA THR A 38 1.15 -5.26 10.95
C THR A 38 -0.01 -4.56 11.61
N CYS A 39 -0.98 -4.15 10.83
CA CYS A 39 -2.13 -3.44 11.38
C CYS A 39 -2.99 -4.31 12.27
N ASN A 40 -3.06 -5.58 11.99
CA ASN A 40 -3.91 -6.48 12.75
C ASN A 40 -3.13 -7.77 13.00
N GLY A 41 -2.02 -7.64 13.73
CA GLY A 41 -1.10 -8.74 13.85
C GLY A 41 -0.20 -8.79 12.62
N LYS A 42 0.88 -9.49 12.69
CA LYS A 42 1.83 -9.52 11.60
C LYS A 42 1.43 -10.58 10.58
N HIS A 43 1.20 -10.16 9.37
CA HIS A 43 0.86 -11.05 8.26
C HIS A 43 1.77 -10.72 7.08
N SER A 44 2.23 -11.75 6.40
CA SER A 44 3.11 -11.60 5.25
C SER A 44 2.53 -12.34 4.06
N TYR A 45 2.68 -11.73 2.89
CA TYR A 45 2.16 -12.28 1.64
C TYR A 45 3.26 -12.17 0.60
N ARG A 46 3.38 -13.16 -0.26
CA ARG A 46 4.41 -13.16 -1.28
C ARG A 46 3.86 -13.75 -2.58
N GLY A 47 4.15 -13.06 -3.66
CA GLY A 47 3.74 -13.51 -4.97
C GLY A 47 2.36 -13.04 -5.35
N ARG A 48 2.08 -13.06 -6.64
CA ARG A 48 0.85 -12.47 -7.16
C ARG A 48 -0.40 -13.13 -6.60
N SER A 49 -0.38 -14.43 -6.44
CA SER A 49 -1.55 -15.14 -5.95
C SER A 49 -1.90 -14.75 -4.53
N GLU A 50 -0.90 -14.63 -3.67
CA GLU A 50 -1.15 -14.24 -2.28
C GLU A 50 -1.52 -12.77 -2.19
N LEU A 51 -0.90 -11.93 -3.02
CA LEU A 51 -1.28 -10.52 -3.04
C LEU A 51 -2.70 -10.33 -3.50
N GLU A 52 -3.12 -11.11 -4.46
CA GLU A 52 -4.51 -11.05 -4.91
C GLU A 52 -5.47 -11.44 -3.79
N ALA A 53 -5.14 -12.49 -3.05
CA ALA A 53 -5.98 -12.91 -1.93
C ALA A 53 -6.06 -11.85 -0.85
N PHE A 54 -4.98 -11.10 -0.64
CA PHE A 54 -4.97 -10.01 0.31
C PHE A 54 -5.79 -8.83 -0.17
N TRP A 55 -5.61 -8.45 -1.44
CA TRP A 55 -6.23 -7.23 -1.95
C TRP A 55 -7.69 -7.36 -2.32
N ARG A 56 -8.12 -8.53 -2.77
CA ARG A 56 -9.48 -8.69 -3.26
C ARG A 56 -10.54 -8.24 -2.24
N PRO A 57 -10.50 -8.70 -0.98
CA PRO A 57 -11.50 -8.22 -0.03
C PRO A 57 -11.27 -6.77 0.39
N LEU A 58 -10.02 -6.32 0.44
CA LEU A 58 -9.74 -4.95 0.85
C LEU A 58 -10.20 -3.93 -0.17
N LEU A 59 -10.06 -4.23 -1.43
CA LEU A 59 -10.49 -3.30 -2.47
C LEU A 59 -11.98 -3.07 -2.45
N SER A 60 -12.75 -4.11 -2.12
CA SER A 60 -14.18 -3.92 -2.01
C SER A 60 -14.50 -2.95 -0.88
N THR A 61 -13.70 -2.91 0.17
CA THR A 61 -13.86 -1.97 1.25
C THR A 61 -13.39 -0.58 0.84
N PHE A 62 -12.22 -0.49 0.24
CA PHE A 62 -11.65 0.80 -0.14
C PHE A 62 -12.47 1.53 -1.18
N SER A 63 -13.06 0.81 -2.11
CA SER A 63 -13.83 1.47 -3.15
C SER A 63 -15.11 2.07 -2.59
N SER A 64 -15.58 1.61 -1.43
CA SER A 64 -16.79 2.12 -0.85
C SER A 64 -16.54 3.15 0.24
N VAL A 65 -15.32 3.32 0.71
CA VAL A 65 -15.01 4.31 1.72
C VAL A 65 -14.07 5.35 1.15
N CYS A 66 -14.01 6.47 1.79
CA CYS A 66 -13.16 7.54 1.34
C CYS A 66 -11.74 7.29 1.77
N LEU A 67 -10.87 7.07 0.81
CA LEU A 67 -9.45 6.92 1.06
C LEU A 67 -8.80 8.29 0.99
N GLY A 68 -8.40 8.82 2.13
CA GLY A 68 -7.84 10.16 2.20
C GLY A 68 -6.32 10.12 2.15
N LEU A 69 -5.74 10.73 1.14
CA LEU A 69 -4.31 10.81 1.03
C LEU A 69 -3.79 11.89 1.96
N GLU A 70 -2.92 11.52 2.90
CA GLU A 70 -2.39 12.46 3.86
C GLU A 70 -1.03 12.98 3.43
N GLU A 71 -0.14 12.08 3.04
CA GLU A 71 1.21 12.49 2.69
C GLU A 71 1.87 11.45 1.81
N ILE A 72 2.63 11.90 0.83
CA ILE A 72 3.53 11.05 0.05
C ILE A 72 4.89 11.70 0.14
N LYS A 73 5.92 10.92 0.51
CA LYS A 73 7.23 11.51 0.62
C LYS A 73 8.31 10.54 0.15
N PRO A 74 9.26 11.00 -0.64
CA PRO A 74 10.36 10.14 -1.06
C PRO A 74 11.30 9.88 0.10
N VAL A 75 11.84 8.68 0.15
CA VAL A 75 12.84 8.31 1.14
C VAL A 75 13.97 7.62 0.39
N PRO A 76 15.13 7.43 1.01
CA PRO A 76 16.28 6.88 0.27
C PRO A 76 16.00 5.55 -0.41
N GLN A 77 15.17 4.68 0.16
CA GLN A 77 14.91 3.38 -0.43
C GLN A 77 13.65 3.33 -1.26
N GLY A 78 12.86 4.37 -1.31
CA GLY A 78 11.61 4.31 -2.04
C GLY A 78 10.68 5.45 -1.70
N VAL A 79 9.44 5.14 -1.35
CA VAL A 79 8.43 6.16 -1.05
C VAL A 79 7.63 5.72 0.17
N ASP A 80 7.37 6.65 1.06
CA ASP A 80 6.45 6.44 2.18
C ASP A 80 5.15 7.17 1.89
N LEU A 81 4.05 6.51 2.17
CA LEU A 81 2.72 7.05 1.96
C LEU A 81 1.94 6.95 3.27
N GLU A 82 1.25 8.03 3.64
CA GLU A 82 0.29 7.95 4.74
C GLU A 82 -1.09 8.27 4.21
N TYR A 83 -2.06 7.46 4.60
CA TYR A 83 -3.43 7.72 4.20
C TYR A 83 -4.36 7.41 5.38
N SER A 84 -5.57 7.95 5.28
CA SER A 84 -6.60 7.68 6.28
C SER A 84 -7.75 6.96 5.61
N VAL A 85 -8.42 6.12 6.37
CA VAL A 85 -9.57 5.37 5.91
C VAL A 85 -10.76 5.85 6.72
N ALA A 86 -11.78 6.32 6.04
CA ALA A 86 -12.99 6.83 6.66
C ALA A 86 -12.71 7.95 7.66
N GLY A 87 -11.59 8.64 7.47
CA GLY A 87 -11.24 9.78 8.32
C GLY A 87 -10.81 9.44 9.73
N ALA A 88 -10.66 8.17 10.05
CA ALA A 88 -10.39 7.78 11.42
C ALA A 88 -9.10 6.99 11.58
N LEU A 89 -8.85 6.07 10.68
CA LEU A 89 -7.69 5.18 10.79
C LEU A 89 -6.59 5.68 9.88
N ARG A 90 -5.39 5.82 10.44
CA ARG A 90 -4.25 6.31 9.68
C ARG A 90 -3.23 5.20 9.48
N ILE A 91 -2.83 5.01 8.25
CA ILE A 91 -1.95 3.91 7.86
C ILE A 91 -0.74 4.47 7.15
N ARG A 92 0.42 3.92 7.46
CA ARG A 92 1.65 4.24 6.74
C ARG A 92 2.05 3.05 5.90
N VAL A 93 2.40 3.31 4.65
CA VAL A 93 2.86 2.28 3.74
C VAL A 93 4.23 2.66 3.23
N SER A 94 5.17 1.73 3.31
CA SER A 94 6.51 1.94 2.80
C SER A 94 6.68 1.09 1.56
N PHE A 95 7.00 1.74 0.44
CA PHE A 95 7.15 1.08 -0.85
C PHE A 95 8.61 1.02 -1.25
N ARG A 96 9.04 -0.11 -1.79
CA ARG A 96 10.36 -0.25 -2.40
C ARG A 96 10.20 -0.77 -3.81
N PHE A 97 11.04 -0.28 -4.71
CA PHE A 97 10.85 -0.48 -6.14
C PHE A 97 12.00 -1.25 -6.77
N SER A 98 11.65 -2.09 -7.72
CA SER A 98 12.63 -2.81 -8.52
C SER A 98 13.24 -1.86 -9.55
N PRO A 99 14.35 -2.25 -10.17
CA PRO A 99 14.93 -1.43 -11.23
C PRO A 99 14.00 -1.20 -12.41
N GLU A 100 13.02 -2.08 -12.60
CA GLU A 100 12.06 -1.92 -13.69
C GLU A 100 10.92 -0.97 -13.35
N GLY A 101 10.89 -0.46 -12.12
CA GLY A 101 9.82 0.46 -11.75
C GLY A 101 8.58 -0.21 -11.21
N LYS A 102 8.74 -1.38 -10.61
CA LYS A 102 7.62 -2.07 -9.99
C LYS A 102 7.86 -2.22 -8.51
N ILE A 103 6.78 -2.33 -7.76
CA ILE A 103 6.87 -2.49 -6.31
C ILE A 103 7.30 -3.92 -6.00
N TYR A 104 8.42 -4.09 -5.32
CA TYR A 104 8.83 -5.43 -4.92
C TYR A 104 8.65 -5.65 -3.43
N SER A 105 8.44 -4.59 -2.65
CA SER A 105 8.24 -4.72 -1.22
C SER A 105 7.32 -3.63 -0.74
N MET A 106 6.37 -3.98 0.09
CA MET A 106 5.44 -3.05 0.68
C MET A 106 5.22 -3.42 2.13
N ILE A 107 5.37 -2.45 3.02
CA ILE A 107 5.13 -2.66 4.44
C ILE A 107 4.02 -1.72 4.87
N CYS A 108 2.97 -2.27 5.47
CA CYS A 108 1.81 -1.53 5.88
C CYS A 108 1.70 -1.60 7.40
N GLU A 109 1.60 -0.45 8.05
CA GLU A 109 1.57 -0.41 9.51
C GLU A 109 0.75 0.78 9.97
N PRO A 110 0.24 0.76 11.19
CA PRO A 110 -0.49 1.91 11.71
C PRO A 110 0.45 3.09 11.84
N ALA A 111 0.01 4.25 11.37
CA ALA A 111 0.81 5.47 11.48
C ALA A 111 0.55 6.20 12.78
N GLN A 112 -0.56 5.87 13.41
CA GLN A 112 -0.98 6.59 14.60
C GLN A 112 -0.10 6.26 15.78
N GLN A 113 0.37 7.27 16.43
CA GLN A 113 1.26 7.11 17.57
C GLN A 113 0.55 6.88 18.86
N SER A 114 -0.68 7.16 18.97
CA SER A 114 -1.41 6.96 20.19
C SER A 114 -1.43 5.51 20.50
N SER A 115 -0.76 5.13 21.49
CA SER A 115 -0.55 3.74 21.75
C SER A 115 -1.83 2.97 21.92
N HIS A 116 -2.84 3.59 22.41
CA HIS A 116 -4.06 2.87 22.70
C HIS A 116 -4.93 2.58 21.49
N ASN A 117 -4.50 2.98 20.34
CA ASN A 117 -5.35 2.82 19.17
C ASN A 117 -4.98 1.72 18.24
N CYS A 118 -4.04 0.94 18.59
CA CYS A 118 -3.60 -0.11 17.68
C CYS A 118 -4.69 -1.05 17.34
N ALA A 119 -5.60 -1.26 18.22
CA ALA A 119 -6.66 -2.21 17.97
C ALA A 119 -7.56 -1.80 16.83
N ALA A 120 -7.49 -0.57 16.44
CA ALA A 120 -8.34 -0.10 15.37
C ALA A 120 -7.98 -0.64 14.01
N CYS A 121 -6.82 -1.17 13.86
CA CYS A 121 -6.42 -1.70 12.54
C CYS A 121 -7.27 -2.85 12.04
#